data_ee081576285f10b4649eb4ba11ae2d9d
#
_entry.id   ee081576285f10b4649eb4ba11ae2d9d
#
_cell.length_a   1.000
_cell.length_b   1.000
_cell.length_c   1.000
_cell.angle_alpha   90.00
_cell.angle_beta   90.00
_cell.angle_gamma   90.00
#
_symmetry.space_group_name_H-M   'P 1'
#
loop_
_entity.id
_entity.type
_entity.pdbx_description
1 polymer ?
#
loop_
_entity_poly.entity_id
_entity_poly.type
_entity_poly.pdbx_seq_one_letter_code
_entity_poly.pdbx_strand_id
1 'polypeptide(L)'
;LIFNGQEIATDAQGYLLDAKGWDVSLAAAIADLENITMTDEHWQVIYFVRDFYEQFNTSPAIRALVKAMQNKYGAEKINSRYLYRLFPDGPAKQATKIAGLPKPARCI
;
A
#
# COMPACT_ATOMS: atom_id res chain seq x y z
N LEU A 1 2.63 -16.04 -5.45
CA LEU A 1 2.93 -15.00 -6.42
C LEU A 1 4.23 -15.31 -7.16
N ILE A 2 4.15 -15.42 -8.47
CA ILE A 2 5.33 -15.66 -9.31
C ILE A 2 5.73 -14.34 -9.95
N PHE A 3 7.00 -13.96 -9.76
CA PHE A 3 7.55 -12.72 -10.29
C PHE A 3 8.95 -12.98 -10.83
N ASN A 4 9.19 -12.62 -12.07
CA ASN A 4 10.46 -12.85 -12.78
C ASN A 4 10.91 -14.31 -12.72
N GLY A 5 9.96 -15.25 -12.84
CA GLY A 5 10.25 -16.67 -12.79
C GLY A 5 10.54 -17.23 -11.41
N GLN A 6 10.42 -16.42 -10.37
CA GLN A 6 10.62 -16.84 -8.99
C GLN A 6 9.32 -16.77 -8.21
N GLU A 7 9.11 -17.73 -7.32
CA GLU A 7 7.96 -17.66 -6.44
C GLU A 7 8.26 -16.78 -5.25
N ILE A 8 7.43 -15.74 -5.07
CA ILE A 8 7.55 -14.80 -3.96
C ILE A 8 6.58 -15.23 -2.87
N ALA A 9 7.10 -15.47 -1.68
CA ALA A 9 6.29 -15.93 -0.55
C ALA A 9 5.36 -14.82 -0.07
N THR A 10 4.07 -15.15 0.04
CA THR A 10 3.04 -14.24 0.54
C THR A 10 2.20 -14.98 1.57
N ASP A 11 1.45 -14.22 2.39
CA ASP A 11 0.46 -14.83 3.27
C ASP A 11 -0.81 -15.18 2.47
N ALA A 12 -1.82 -15.72 3.16
CA ALA A 12 -3.07 -16.14 2.51
C ALA A 12 -3.82 -14.99 1.84
N GLN A 13 -3.53 -13.76 2.22
CA GLN A 13 -4.19 -12.57 1.70
C GLN A 13 -3.36 -11.84 0.64
N GLY A 14 -2.16 -12.34 0.34
CA GLY A 14 -1.30 -11.76 -0.68
C GLY A 14 -0.28 -10.74 -0.20
N TYR A 15 -0.14 -10.53 1.11
CA TYR A 15 0.90 -9.66 1.65
C TYR A 15 2.24 -10.37 1.63
N LEU A 16 3.31 -9.64 1.28
CA LEU A 16 4.64 -10.23 1.26
C LEU A 16 5.08 -10.67 2.65
N LEU A 17 5.68 -11.85 2.74
CA LEU A 17 6.25 -12.34 3.98
C LEU A 17 7.62 -11.72 4.26
N ASP A 18 8.33 -11.29 3.23
CA ASP A 18 9.64 -10.67 3.36
C ASP A 18 9.66 -9.32 2.64
N ALA A 19 9.62 -8.25 3.41
CA ALA A 19 9.60 -6.90 2.88
C ALA A 19 10.91 -6.50 2.20
N LYS A 20 12.00 -7.23 2.45
CA LYS A 20 13.31 -6.92 1.87
C LYS A 20 13.37 -7.20 0.38
N GLY A 21 12.51 -8.08 -0.12
CA GLY A 21 12.45 -8.39 -1.54
C GLY A 21 11.66 -7.39 -2.37
N TRP A 22 11.11 -6.35 -1.75
CA TRP A 22 10.27 -5.41 -2.44
C TRP A 22 11.09 -4.42 -3.29
N ASP A 23 10.59 -4.17 -4.51
CA ASP A 23 11.04 -3.06 -5.34
C ASP A 23 9.85 -2.54 -6.15
N VAL A 24 10.09 -1.50 -6.95
CA VAL A 24 9.04 -0.86 -7.74
C VAL A 24 8.42 -1.84 -8.74
N SER A 25 9.23 -2.71 -9.34
CA SER A 25 8.75 -3.69 -10.31
C SER A 25 7.82 -4.70 -9.65
N LEU A 26 8.17 -5.17 -8.45
CA LEU A 26 7.32 -6.09 -7.70
C LEU A 26 6.02 -5.40 -7.28
N ALA A 27 6.10 -4.13 -6.88
CA ALA A 27 4.91 -3.36 -6.53
C ALA A 27 3.94 -3.27 -7.71
N ALA A 28 4.45 -3.02 -8.90
CA ALA A 28 3.62 -2.97 -10.10
C ALA A 28 2.96 -4.32 -10.40
N ALA A 29 3.69 -5.42 -10.19
CA ALA A 29 3.12 -6.76 -10.37
C ALA A 29 2.00 -7.05 -9.37
N ILE A 30 2.18 -6.64 -8.11
CA ILE A 30 1.14 -6.78 -7.10
C ILE A 30 -0.09 -5.94 -7.46
N ALA A 31 0.13 -4.70 -7.93
CA ALA A 31 -0.96 -3.83 -8.35
C ALA A 31 -1.77 -4.46 -9.50
N ASP A 32 -1.10 -5.11 -10.45
CA ASP A 32 -1.80 -5.82 -11.52
C ASP A 32 -2.70 -6.93 -10.99
N LEU A 33 -2.25 -7.66 -9.98
CA LEU A 33 -3.09 -8.68 -9.33
C LEU A 33 -4.30 -8.08 -8.64
N GLU A 34 -4.19 -6.84 -8.18
CA GLU A 34 -5.30 -6.12 -7.55
C GLU A 34 -6.14 -5.33 -8.55
N ASN A 35 -5.86 -5.48 -9.85
CA ASN A 35 -6.55 -4.76 -10.92
C ASN A 35 -6.40 -3.25 -10.82
N ILE A 36 -5.23 -2.78 -10.40
CA ILE A 36 -4.93 -1.36 -10.26
C ILE A 36 -3.89 -0.96 -11.29
N THR A 37 -4.18 0.08 -12.06
CA THR A 37 -3.22 0.73 -12.93
C THR A 37 -2.55 1.84 -12.14
N MET A 38 -1.26 1.70 -11.89
CA MET A 38 -0.51 2.65 -11.07
C MET A 38 -0.31 3.97 -11.79
N THR A 39 -0.66 5.07 -11.11
CA THR A 39 -0.40 6.44 -11.56
C THR A 39 0.54 7.10 -10.56
N ASP A 40 1.00 8.32 -10.86
CA ASP A 40 1.85 9.06 -9.94
C ASP A 40 1.20 9.23 -8.57
N GLU A 41 -0.11 9.43 -8.54
CA GLU A 41 -0.85 9.54 -7.28
C GLU A 41 -0.83 8.24 -6.48
N HIS A 42 -0.94 7.10 -7.15
CA HIS A 42 -0.80 5.80 -6.49
C HIS A 42 0.59 5.66 -5.87
N TRP A 43 1.64 5.98 -6.64
CA TRP A 43 3.00 5.87 -6.13
C TRP A 43 3.24 6.77 -4.92
N GLN A 44 2.64 7.97 -4.92
CA GLN A 44 2.74 8.87 -3.78
C GLN A 44 2.21 8.21 -2.50
N VAL A 45 1.07 7.52 -2.59
CA VAL A 45 0.51 6.80 -1.45
C VAL A 45 1.42 5.64 -1.04
N ILE A 46 1.94 4.88 -2.00
CA ILE A 46 2.81 3.74 -1.71
C ILE A 46 4.07 4.19 -0.96
N TYR A 47 4.75 5.23 -1.43
CA TYR A 47 5.93 5.74 -0.73
C TYR A 47 5.58 6.30 0.63
N PHE A 48 4.40 6.92 0.75
CA PHE A 48 3.95 7.44 2.04
C PHE A 48 3.76 6.33 3.06
N VAL A 49 3.11 5.23 2.69
CA VAL A 49 2.89 4.13 3.65
C VAL A 49 4.21 3.43 4.01
N ARG A 50 5.16 3.38 3.09
CA ARG A 50 6.49 2.84 3.40
C ARG A 50 7.23 3.72 4.40
N ASP A 51 7.19 5.04 4.22
CA ASP A 51 7.78 5.98 5.17
C ASP A 51 7.10 5.90 6.53
N PHE A 52 5.79 5.76 6.55
CA PHE A 52 5.03 5.58 7.79
C PHE A 52 5.49 4.34 8.54
N TYR A 53 5.67 3.23 7.81
CA TYR A 53 6.13 1.99 8.43
C TYR A 53 7.54 2.14 9.00
N GLU A 54 8.42 2.82 8.30
CA GLU A 54 9.78 3.08 8.79
C GLU A 54 9.77 3.88 10.08
N GLN A 55 8.90 4.88 10.18
CA GLN A 55 8.82 5.73 11.37
C GLN A 55 8.16 5.04 12.55
N PHE A 56 7.08 4.31 12.31
CA PHE A 56 6.22 3.81 13.37
C PHE A 56 6.25 2.29 13.54
N ASN A 57 6.98 1.60 12.68
CA ASN A 57 7.11 0.14 12.69
C ASN A 57 5.75 -0.57 12.63
N THR A 58 4.78 0.05 11.97
CA THR A 58 3.45 -0.51 11.74
C THR A 58 2.84 0.12 10.48
N SER A 59 1.98 -0.64 9.83
CA SER A 59 1.25 -0.14 8.66
C SER A 59 0.03 0.65 9.13
N PRO A 60 -0.30 1.80 8.48
CA PRO A 60 -1.41 2.62 8.94
C PRO A 60 -2.77 1.99 8.60
N ALA A 61 -3.72 2.09 9.54
CA ALA A 61 -5.12 1.84 9.26
C ALA A 61 -5.69 3.02 8.47
N ILE A 62 -6.89 2.85 7.90
CA ILE A 62 -7.44 3.86 6.98
C ILE A 62 -7.55 5.25 7.62
N ARG A 63 -8.00 5.35 8.86
CA ARG A 63 -8.14 6.65 9.51
C ARG A 63 -6.79 7.31 9.74
N ALA A 64 -5.81 6.54 10.19
CA ALA A 64 -4.46 7.06 10.39
C ALA A 64 -3.83 7.47 9.07
N LEU A 65 -4.06 6.71 8.01
CA LEU A 65 -3.55 7.02 6.68
C LEU A 65 -4.12 8.33 6.16
N VAL A 66 -5.43 8.49 6.24
CA VAL A 66 -6.10 9.73 5.80
C VAL A 66 -5.56 10.93 6.56
N LYS A 67 -5.52 10.83 7.88
CA LYS A 67 -5.08 11.94 8.72
C LYS A 67 -3.63 12.32 8.48
N ALA A 68 -2.75 11.33 8.39
CA ALA A 68 -1.33 11.57 8.16
C ALA A 68 -1.09 12.20 6.78
N MET A 69 -1.79 11.74 5.76
CA MET A 69 -1.66 12.32 4.44
C MET A 69 -2.26 13.72 4.36
N GLN A 70 -3.36 13.98 5.08
CA GLN A 70 -3.92 15.32 5.17
C GLN A 70 -2.93 16.29 5.80
N ASN A 71 -2.20 15.86 6.82
CA ASN A 71 -1.19 16.69 7.46
C ASN A 71 -0.05 17.06 6.51
N LYS A 72 0.29 16.15 5.60
CA LYS A 72 1.40 16.38 4.66
C LYS A 72 0.97 17.10 3.39
N TYR A 73 -0.17 16.74 2.83
CA TYR A 73 -0.60 17.20 1.50
C TYR A 73 -1.82 18.11 1.52
N GLY A 74 -2.45 18.29 2.67
CA GLY A 74 -3.61 19.14 2.83
C GLY A 74 -4.94 18.38 2.83
N ALA A 75 -5.85 18.79 3.72
CA ALA A 75 -7.16 18.17 3.85
C ALA A 75 -8.07 18.44 2.66
N GLU A 76 -7.77 19.46 1.87
CA GLU A 76 -8.54 19.78 0.66
C GLU A 76 -8.35 18.72 -0.42
N LYS A 77 -7.15 18.18 -0.53
CA LYS A 77 -6.82 17.19 -1.55
C LYS A 77 -7.08 15.77 -1.07
N ILE A 78 -6.75 15.47 0.18
CA ILE A 78 -6.77 14.12 0.72
C ILE A 78 -8.01 13.90 1.57
N ASN A 79 -8.78 12.88 1.22
CA ASN A 79 -9.89 12.39 2.05
C ASN A 79 -10.10 10.92 1.71
N SER A 80 -10.99 10.24 2.46
CA SER A 80 -11.23 8.82 2.21
C SER A 80 -11.76 8.55 0.82
N ARG A 81 -12.63 9.41 0.29
CA ARG A 81 -13.15 9.25 -1.07
C ARG A 81 -12.05 9.24 -2.12
N TYR A 82 -11.09 10.15 -1.99
CA TYR A 82 -9.94 10.24 -2.89
C TYR A 82 -9.12 8.94 -2.85
N LEU A 83 -8.84 8.45 -1.65
CA LEU A 83 -8.05 7.22 -1.49
C LEU A 83 -8.81 5.99 -1.99
N TYR A 84 -10.12 5.92 -1.77
CA TYR A 84 -10.93 4.82 -2.29
C TYR A 84 -11.05 4.86 -3.81
N ARG A 85 -10.88 6.02 -4.42
CA ARG A 85 -10.82 6.10 -5.88
C ARG A 85 -9.54 5.46 -6.41
N LEU A 86 -8.43 5.66 -5.73
CA LEU A 86 -7.14 5.07 -6.10
C LEU A 86 -7.08 3.58 -5.79
N PHE A 87 -7.64 3.17 -4.66
CA PHE A 87 -7.59 1.79 -4.16
C PHE A 87 -9.00 1.34 -3.77
N PRO A 88 -9.82 0.90 -4.76
CA PRO A 88 -11.24 0.66 -4.52
C PRO A 88 -11.58 -0.41 -3.49
N ASP A 89 -10.71 -1.40 -3.30
CA ASP A 89 -10.97 -2.50 -2.37
C ASP A 89 -10.44 -2.23 -0.96
N GLY A 90 -10.08 -1.00 -0.68
CA GLY A 90 -9.63 -0.57 0.64
C GLY A 90 -8.22 0.02 0.59
N PRO A 91 -8.09 1.35 0.74
CA PRO A 91 -6.79 2.00 0.58
C PRO A 91 -5.72 1.51 1.54
N ALA A 92 -6.06 1.30 2.81
CA ALA A 92 -5.08 0.83 3.78
C ALA A 92 -4.58 -0.56 3.43
N LYS A 93 -5.49 -1.45 3.00
CA LYS A 93 -5.12 -2.83 2.64
C LYS A 93 -4.35 -2.88 1.34
N GLN A 94 -4.87 -2.27 0.29
CA GLN A 94 -4.25 -2.36 -1.03
C GLN A 94 -2.92 -1.63 -1.09
N ALA A 95 -2.85 -0.42 -0.52
CA ALA A 95 -1.60 0.33 -0.50
C ALA A 95 -0.52 -0.41 0.30
N THR A 96 -0.88 -0.97 1.45
CA THR A 96 0.06 -1.74 2.26
C THR A 96 0.54 -2.98 1.52
N LYS A 97 -0.35 -3.69 0.86
CA LYS A 97 0.00 -4.87 0.08
C LYS A 97 0.95 -4.52 -1.06
N ILE A 98 0.64 -3.51 -1.84
CA ILE A 98 1.47 -3.06 -2.97
C ILE A 98 2.81 -2.55 -2.46
N ALA A 99 2.83 -1.89 -1.31
CA ALA A 99 4.06 -1.38 -0.70
C ALA A 99 4.96 -2.48 -0.13
N GLY A 100 4.52 -3.72 -0.15
CA GLY A 100 5.31 -4.85 0.32
C GLY A 100 5.47 -4.90 1.83
N LEU A 101 4.54 -4.32 2.56
CA LEU A 101 4.55 -4.25 4.01
C LEU A 101 3.66 -5.32 4.63
N PRO A 102 3.88 -5.64 5.91
CA PRO A 102 3.00 -6.58 6.61
C PRO A 102 1.56 -6.10 6.67
N LYS A 103 0.63 -7.05 6.80
CA LYS A 103 -0.77 -6.75 6.96
C LYS A 103 -0.98 -5.73 8.09
N PRO A 104 -1.88 -4.73 7.91
CA PRO A 104 -2.18 -3.78 8.98
C PRO A 104 -2.64 -4.48 10.24
N ALA A 105 -2.24 -3.95 11.40
CA ALA A 105 -2.58 -4.55 12.69
C ALA A 105 -4.09 -4.59 12.93
N ARG A 106 -4.84 -3.67 12.32
CA ARG A 106 -6.29 -3.67 12.37
C ARG A 106 -6.85 -3.88 10.98
N CYS A 107 -7.70 -4.89 10.83
CA CYS A 107 -8.44 -5.12 9.60
C CYS A 107 -9.56 -4.11 9.50
N ILE A 108 -9.46 -3.22 8.57
CA ILE A 108 -10.51 -2.25 8.33
C ILE A 108 -10.94 -2.37 6.88
#